data_478012494742f918cabd76a930502c84
#
_entry.id   478012494742f918cabd76a930502c84
#
_cell.length_a   1.000
_cell.length_b   1.000
_cell.length_c   1.000
_cell.angle_alpha   90.00
_cell.angle_beta   90.00
_cell.angle_gamma   90.00
#
_symmetry.space_group_name_H-M   'P 1'
#
loop_
_entity.id
_entity.type
_entity.pdbx_description
1 polymer ?
#
loop_
_entity_poly.entity_id
_entity_poly.type
_entity_poly.pdbx_seq_one_letter_code
_entity_poly.pdbx_strand_id
1 'polypeptide(L)'
;NSQTITVHGLIRSFICDGQQITNLDLSNCPNIESVKCTNNELTKLDISSCPSIKSVDIRRNNINSFITAANAQLSSLLLSDNRFTNFTLNSKPELTTLALENNLISNLNVSNNPKLATFTFSNNPLININASNCVTLPDISYSEGNLSQLNISGCTTINSVKVSKNQLQTINLTGCKALKNLYCEENRISSLSMTDATELELVNCSNNLLVQLDLRTNTKLKTLLCNTNQIASINAQNCTALGSMSCSYNTITQLTLTNCTSLYSLVIDHNQLFGSASSHIMDALPDRTGKSTGNLYFEGNSGYNSALETAAGKNWSVSGGTWTKDE
;
A
#
# COMPACT_ATOMS: atom_id res chain seq x y z
N ASN A 1 40.52 15.60 12.03
CA ASN A 1 41.41 15.46 10.88
C ASN A 1 40.59 15.04 9.67
N SER A 2 40.55 15.87 8.62
CA SER A 2 39.85 15.53 7.37
C SER A 2 40.73 14.58 6.58
N GLN A 3 40.25 13.38 6.28
CA GLN A 3 40.91 12.42 5.40
C GLN A 3 40.20 12.41 4.05
N THR A 4 40.82 13.02 3.05
CA THR A 4 40.34 13.03 1.67
C THR A 4 41.07 11.97 0.85
N ILE A 5 40.34 11.14 0.15
CA ILE A 5 40.85 10.24 -0.86
C ILE A 5 40.44 10.79 -2.23
N THR A 6 41.45 11.05 -3.10
CA THR A 6 41.23 11.36 -4.51
C THR A 6 41.65 10.15 -5.34
N VAL A 7 40.76 9.67 -6.16
CA VAL A 7 40.98 8.48 -7.00
C VAL A 7 41.15 8.96 -8.45
N HIS A 8 42.16 8.46 -9.11
CA HIS A 8 42.48 8.81 -10.50
C HIS A 8 42.65 7.56 -11.35
N GLY A 9 42.29 7.65 -12.63
CA GLY A 9 42.65 6.69 -13.65
C GLY A 9 41.50 5.81 -14.13
N LEU A 10 41.87 4.80 -14.91
CA LEU A 10 40.91 3.91 -15.61
C LEU A 10 40.47 2.72 -14.75
N ILE A 11 40.28 2.95 -13.43
CA ILE A 11 39.84 1.91 -12.54
C ILE A 11 38.34 1.59 -12.76
N ARG A 12 37.98 0.34 -12.55
CA ARG A 12 36.56 -0.11 -12.63
C ARG A 12 35.89 -0.31 -11.28
N SER A 13 36.69 -0.52 -10.25
CA SER A 13 36.15 -0.74 -8.88
C SER A 13 37.02 -0.03 -7.85
N PHE A 14 36.36 0.55 -6.86
CA PHE A 14 37.03 1.16 -5.70
C PHE A 14 36.39 0.64 -4.41
N ILE A 15 37.20 0.16 -3.49
CA ILE A 15 36.77 -0.35 -2.18
C ILE A 15 37.58 0.33 -1.08
N CYS A 16 36.91 0.92 -0.11
CA CYS A 16 37.52 1.63 1.01
C CYS A 16 36.63 1.56 2.26
N ASP A 17 36.49 0.37 2.83
CA ASP A 17 35.63 0.15 4.00
C ASP A 17 36.38 0.45 5.32
N GLY A 18 35.72 1.18 6.26
CA GLY A 18 36.20 1.35 7.63
C GLY A 18 37.52 2.13 7.79
N GLN A 19 37.81 3.07 6.89
CA GLN A 19 39.08 3.81 6.86
C GLN A 19 38.96 5.22 7.44
N GLN A 20 37.83 5.57 8.06
CA GLN A 20 37.53 6.89 8.65
C GLN A 20 37.69 8.06 7.64
N ILE A 21 37.46 7.79 6.36
CA ILE A 21 37.55 8.85 5.33
C ILE A 21 36.34 9.78 5.42
N THR A 22 36.59 11.07 5.26
CA THR A 22 35.61 12.15 5.35
C THR A 22 35.15 12.67 4.00
N ASN A 23 35.99 12.47 2.96
CA ASN A 23 35.68 12.90 1.60
C ASN A 23 36.27 11.94 0.56
N LEU A 24 35.50 11.65 -0.49
CA LEU A 24 35.88 10.81 -1.63
C LEU A 24 35.68 11.60 -2.92
N ASP A 25 36.73 11.82 -3.66
CA ASP A 25 36.71 12.49 -4.96
C ASP A 25 36.88 11.45 -6.08
N LEU A 26 35.89 11.32 -6.92
CA LEU A 26 35.82 10.41 -8.08
C LEU A 26 35.76 11.17 -9.41
N SER A 27 36.00 12.47 -9.42
CA SER A 27 35.85 13.35 -10.59
C SER A 27 36.68 12.92 -11.82
N ASN A 28 37.75 12.17 -11.60
CA ASN A 28 38.67 11.69 -12.64
C ASN A 28 38.60 10.17 -12.86
N CYS A 29 37.44 9.54 -12.59
CA CYS A 29 37.24 8.10 -12.72
C CYS A 29 36.08 7.75 -13.69
N PRO A 30 36.19 8.07 -14.99
CA PRO A 30 35.06 7.90 -15.93
C PRO A 30 34.65 6.43 -16.15
N ASN A 31 35.57 5.48 -15.93
CA ASN A 31 35.35 4.06 -16.17
C ASN A 31 34.92 3.29 -14.91
N ILE A 32 34.71 3.96 -13.77
CA ILE A 32 34.35 3.28 -12.54
C ILE A 32 32.96 2.70 -12.64
N GLU A 33 32.82 1.41 -12.36
CA GLU A 33 31.56 0.65 -12.39
C GLU A 33 31.03 0.37 -10.99
N SER A 34 31.90 0.31 -9.98
CA SER A 34 31.52 -0.03 -8.60
C SER A 34 32.30 0.79 -7.59
N VAL A 35 31.57 1.31 -6.58
CA VAL A 35 32.14 1.98 -5.40
C VAL A 35 31.59 1.32 -4.16
N LYS A 36 32.48 0.90 -3.25
CA LYS A 36 32.14 0.42 -1.93
C LYS A 36 32.97 1.12 -0.87
N CYS A 37 32.33 1.97 -0.06
CA CYS A 37 32.96 2.76 1.00
C CYS A 37 32.12 2.76 2.26
N THR A 38 31.85 1.58 2.78
CA THR A 38 31.00 1.41 3.98
C THR A 38 31.77 1.75 5.27
N ASN A 39 31.04 2.08 6.33
CA ASN A 39 31.62 2.37 7.66
C ASN A 39 32.72 3.45 7.60
N ASN A 40 32.41 4.59 7.06
CA ASN A 40 33.29 5.75 6.98
C ASN A 40 32.58 6.99 7.56
N GLU A 41 33.18 8.16 7.38
CA GLU A 41 32.66 9.45 7.85
C GLU A 41 32.28 10.38 6.70
N LEU A 42 31.98 9.82 5.52
CA LEU A 42 31.61 10.59 4.34
C LEU A 42 30.34 11.42 4.62
N THR A 43 30.33 12.68 4.21
CA THR A 43 29.15 13.58 4.34
C THR A 43 28.45 13.80 3.02
N LYS A 44 29.12 13.57 1.90
CA LYS A 44 28.60 13.67 0.53
C LYS A 44 29.22 12.61 -0.37
N LEU A 45 28.53 12.28 -1.45
CA LEU A 45 29.08 11.53 -2.57
C LEU A 45 28.58 12.14 -3.88
N ASP A 46 29.52 12.49 -4.76
CA ASP A 46 29.23 12.95 -6.12
C ASP A 46 29.77 11.92 -7.12
N ILE A 47 28.86 11.32 -7.89
CA ILE A 47 29.17 10.37 -8.97
C ILE A 47 28.74 10.91 -10.34
N SER A 48 28.51 12.22 -10.46
CA SER A 48 28.04 12.84 -11.70
C SER A 48 29.08 12.71 -12.85
N SER A 49 30.35 12.59 -12.52
CA SER A 49 31.44 12.37 -13.47
C SER A 49 31.73 10.87 -13.72
N CYS A 50 30.90 9.96 -13.23
CA CYS A 50 31.09 8.50 -13.34
C CYS A 50 30.01 7.88 -14.23
N PRO A 51 30.02 8.05 -15.55
CA PRO A 51 28.95 7.59 -16.43
C PRO A 51 28.80 6.06 -16.48
N SER A 52 29.86 5.32 -16.17
CA SER A 52 29.88 3.86 -16.19
C SER A 52 29.40 3.21 -14.87
N ILE A 53 29.09 4.02 -13.84
CA ILE A 53 28.75 3.51 -12.50
C ILE A 53 27.47 2.67 -12.51
N LYS A 54 27.52 1.48 -11.94
CA LYS A 54 26.42 0.50 -11.84
C LYS A 54 26.04 0.19 -10.39
N SER A 55 27.03 0.19 -9.48
CA SER A 55 26.81 -0.19 -8.09
C SER A 55 27.50 0.78 -7.13
N VAL A 56 26.75 1.22 -6.11
CA VAL A 56 27.27 2.08 -5.03
C VAL A 56 26.82 1.50 -3.70
N ASP A 57 27.78 1.21 -2.81
CA ASP A 57 27.54 0.82 -1.43
C ASP A 57 28.28 1.79 -0.49
N ILE A 58 27.52 2.70 0.12
CA ILE A 58 28.02 3.72 1.04
C ILE A 58 27.28 3.67 2.38
N ARG A 59 26.83 2.50 2.75
CA ARG A 59 26.13 2.29 4.02
C ARG A 59 27.01 2.66 5.21
N ARG A 60 26.37 3.10 6.30
CA ARG A 60 27.02 3.49 7.55
C ARG A 60 28.05 4.59 7.34
N ASN A 61 27.54 5.75 6.92
CA ASN A 61 28.28 6.99 6.76
C ASN A 61 27.45 8.16 7.35
N ASN A 62 27.85 9.39 7.09
CA ASN A 62 27.14 10.60 7.51
C ASN A 62 26.57 11.37 6.31
N ILE A 63 26.26 10.67 5.20
CA ILE A 63 25.92 11.30 3.92
C ILE A 63 24.52 11.91 3.99
N ASN A 64 24.44 13.18 3.63
CA ASN A 64 23.20 13.92 3.47
C ASN A 64 23.00 14.46 2.03
N SER A 65 24.02 14.33 1.17
CA SER A 65 24.00 14.78 -0.23
C SER A 65 24.55 13.70 -1.15
N PHE A 66 23.74 13.27 -2.13
CA PHE A 66 24.12 12.30 -3.16
C PHE A 66 23.80 12.87 -4.54
N ILE A 67 24.82 13.00 -5.38
CA ILE A 67 24.71 13.58 -6.71
C ILE A 67 25.02 12.50 -7.75
N THR A 68 24.12 12.31 -8.72
CA THR A 68 24.28 11.33 -9.80
C THR A 68 24.20 12.01 -11.17
N ALA A 69 24.81 11.40 -12.19
CA ALA A 69 24.56 11.77 -13.58
C ALA A 69 23.13 11.36 -14.02
N ALA A 70 22.55 12.13 -14.95
CA ALA A 70 21.21 11.87 -15.44
C ALA A 70 21.06 10.49 -16.11
N ASN A 71 22.09 10.03 -16.81
CA ASN A 71 22.16 8.80 -17.59
C ASN A 71 22.97 7.67 -16.95
N ALA A 72 23.26 7.76 -15.64
CA ALA A 72 24.00 6.72 -14.94
C ALA A 72 23.27 5.37 -15.04
N GLN A 73 24.01 4.31 -15.39
CA GLN A 73 23.51 2.93 -15.48
C GLN A 73 23.43 2.26 -14.10
N LEU A 74 22.94 3.00 -13.11
CA LEU A 74 22.82 2.52 -11.75
C LEU A 74 21.85 1.35 -11.69
N SER A 75 22.32 0.21 -11.22
CA SER A 75 21.50 -0.98 -10.96
C SER A 75 21.33 -1.25 -9.47
N SER A 76 22.29 -0.84 -8.64
CA SER A 76 22.27 -1.07 -7.20
C SER A 76 22.76 0.14 -6.42
N LEU A 77 21.94 0.62 -5.48
CA LEU A 77 22.27 1.67 -4.52
C LEU A 77 21.97 1.20 -3.09
N LEU A 78 23.03 1.07 -2.29
CA LEU A 78 22.93 0.73 -0.88
C LEU A 78 23.36 1.94 -0.05
N LEU A 79 22.37 2.66 0.49
CA LEU A 79 22.51 3.97 1.13
C LEU A 79 22.02 3.97 2.59
N SER A 80 21.73 2.80 3.16
CA SER A 80 21.21 2.67 4.52
C SER A 80 22.21 3.19 5.57
N ASP A 81 21.69 3.56 6.74
CA ASP A 81 22.50 4.10 7.83
C ASP A 81 23.27 5.37 7.43
N ASN A 82 22.54 6.37 6.95
CA ASN A 82 23.07 7.69 6.56
C ASN A 82 22.20 8.83 7.14
N ARG A 83 22.30 10.04 6.61
CA ARG A 83 21.61 11.24 7.12
C ARG A 83 20.78 11.95 6.06
N PHE A 84 20.25 11.24 5.08
CA PHE A 84 19.37 11.84 4.08
C PHE A 84 18.09 12.34 4.73
N THR A 85 17.70 13.60 4.49
CA THR A 85 16.44 14.20 4.97
C THR A 85 15.36 14.19 3.88
N ASN A 86 15.75 14.28 2.63
CA ASN A 86 14.93 14.11 1.44
C ASN A 86 15.70 13.26 0.45
N PHE A 87 15.00 12.43 -0.31
CA PHE A 87 15.65 11.60 -1.32
C PHE A 87 14.83 11.57 -2.60
N THR A 88 15.45 11.97 -3.68
CA THR A 88 14.88 11.92 -5.03
C THR A 88 15.83 11.20 -5.96
N LEU A 89 15.37 10.10 -6.52
CA LEU A 89 16.10 9.31 -7.51
C LEU A 89 15.09 8.75 -8.52
N ASN A 90 14.75 9.54 -9.49
CA ASN A 90 13.78 9.17 -10.51
C ASN A 90 14.46 8.85 -11.85
N SER A 91 13.75 8.13 -12.70
CA SER A 91 14.15 7.84 -14.09
C SER A 91 15.53 7.18 -14.22
N LYS A 92 15.78 6.16 -13.38
CA LYS A 92 16.94 5.28 -13.49
C LYS A 92 16.48 3.93 -14.07
N PRO A 93 16.53 3.74 -15.39
CA PRO A 93 15.90 2.60 -16.07
C PRO A 93 16.51 1.25 -15.68
N GLU A 94 17.75 1.22 -15.22
CA GLU A 94 18.46 0.00 -14.84
C GLU A 94 18.44 -0.28 -13.33
N LEU A 95 17.85 0.61 -12.51
CA LEU A 95 17.85 0.46 -11.06
C LEU A 95 16.96 -0.71 -10.64
N THR A 96 17.57 -1.74 -10.04
CA THR A 96 16.88 -2.94 -9.51
C THR A 96 16.82 -2.95 -8.01
N THR A 97 17.80 -2.36 -7.33
CA THR A 97 17.96 -2.41 -5.87
C THR A 97 18.23 -1.02 -5.30
N LEU A 98 17.41 -0.62 -4.32
CA LEU A 98 17.58 0.61 -3.56
C LEU A 98 17.33 0.34 -2.08
N ALA A 99 18.35 0.55 -1.25
CA ALA A 99 18.28 0.42 0.20
C ALA A 99 18.52 1.79 0.87
N LEU A 100 17.56 2.26 1.65
CA LEU A 100 17.51 3.58 2.29
C LEU A 100 17.18 3.51 3.80
N GLU A 101 17.22 2.35 4.40
CA GLU A 101 16.84 2.17 5.81
C GLU A 101 17.69 3.04 6.74
N ASN A 102 17.16 3.37 7.89
CA ASN A 102 17.87 4.13 8.93
C ASN A 102 18.43 5.45 8.40
N ASN A 103 17.58 6.28 7.83
CA ASN A 103 17.88 7.64 7.42
C ASN A 103 16.91 8.63 8.11
N LEU A 104 16.89 9.87 7.68
CA LEU A 104 16.03 10.94 8.18
C LEU A 104 15.05 11.43 7.11
N ILE A 105 14.70 10.55 6.15
CA ILE A 105 13.93 10.92 4.97
C ILE A 105 12.48 11.18 5.34
N SER A 106 12.01 12.39 5.04
CA SER A 106 10.60 12.77 5.15
C SER A 106 9.88 12.72 3.79
N ASN A 107 10.59 13.02 2.70
CA ASN A 107 10.05 13.00 1.34
C ASN A 107 10.88 12.07 0.46
N LEU A 108 10.24 11.03 -0.07
CA LEU A 108 10.88 9.99 -0.86
C LEU A 108 10.25 9.93 -2.25
N ASN A 109 11.05 10.24 -3.28
CA ASN A 109 10.62 10.14 -4.67
C ASN A 109 11.54 9.20 -5.45
N VAL A 110 10.99 8.05 -5.83
CA VAL A 110 11.65 7.01 -6.64
C VAL A 110 10.86 6.69 -7.91
N SER A 111 10.07 7.63 -8.38
CA SER A 111 9.20 7.42 -9.54
C SER A 111 9.97 7.10 -10.83
N ASN A 112 9.33 6.42 -11.76
CA ASN A 112 9.86 6.06 -13.07
C ASN A 112 11.17 5.23 -13.01
N ASN A 113 11.25 4.31 -12.04
CA ASN A 113 12.28 3.29 -11.96
C ASN A 113 11.68 1.92 -12.31
N PRO A 114 11.52 1.58 -13.60
CA PRO A 114 10.69 0.45 -14.03
C PRO A 114 11.24 -0.92 -13.63
N LYS A 115 12.54 -1.02 -13.33
CA LYS A 115 13.19 -2.27 -12.91
C LYS A 115 13.37 -2.38 -11.39
N LEU A 116 12.87 -1.40 -10.61
CA LEU A 116 13.04 -1.40 -9.15
C LEU A 116 12.23 -2.54 -8.52
N ALA A 117 12.92 -3.59 -8.09
CA ALA A 117 12.34 -4.80 -7.54
C ALA A 117 12.65 -4.98 -6.04
N THR A 118 13.80 -4.51 -5.59
CA THR A 118 14.17 -4.52 -4.16
C THR A 118 14.25 -3.08 -3.67
N PHE A 119 13.30 -2.70 -2.81
CA PHE A 119 13.18 -1.35 -2.30
C PHE A 119 12.92 -1.36 -0.81
N THR A 120 13.89 -0.91 -0.01
CA THR A 120 13.82 -0.90 1.44
C THR A 120 14.06 0.50 1.98
N PHE A 121 13.22 0.95 2.93
CA PHE A 121 13.22 2.32 3.44
C PHE A 121 12.70 2.44 4.88
N SER A 122 12.70 1.36 5.63
CA SER A 122 12.27 1.35 7.03
C SER A 122 13.10 2.31 7.90
N ASN A 123 12.57 2.68 9.06
CA ASN A 123 13.23 3.60 9.99
C ASN A 123 13.58 4.96 9.36
N ASN A 124 12.61 5.55 8.65
CA ASN A 124 12.63 6.93 8.16
C ASN A 124 11.36 7.65 8.64
N PRO A 125 11.39 8.96 8.94
CA PRO A 125 10.20 9.71 9.33
C PRO A 125 9.39 10.15 8.10
N LEU A 126 8.91 9.21 7.28
CA LEU A 126 8.28 9.48 6.00
C LEU A 126 6.92 10.18 6.16
N ILE A 127 6.75 11.25 5.38
CA ILE A 127 5.50 11.99 5.19
C ILE A 127 4.93 11.72 3.79
N ASN A 128 5.82 11.64 2.78
CA ASN A 128 5.42 11.45 1.39
C ASN A 128 6.26 10.37 0.73
N ILE A 129 5.60 9.45 -0.02
CA ILE A 129 6.22 8.47 -0.89
C ILE A 129 5.65 8.60 -2.29
N ASN A 130 6.52 8.79 -3.28
CA ASN A 130 6.18 8.67 -4.70
C ASN A 130 7.02 7.57 -5.34
N ALA A 131 6.40 6.44 -5.65
CA ALA A 131 6.96 5.30 -6.36
C ALA A 131 6.19 5.02 -7.66
N SER A 132 5.56 6.04 -8.26
CA SER A 132 4.78 5.86 -9.49
C SER A 132 5.64 5.31 -10.63
N ASN A 133 5.03 4.44 -11.44
CA ASN A 133 5.66 3.76 -12.57
C ASN A 133 6.89 2.88 -12.21
N CYS A 134 6.97 2.40 -10.97
CA CYS A 134 7.89 1.33 -10.57
C CYS A 134 7.22 -0.02 -10.90
N VAL A 135 7.22 -0.38 -12.19
CA VAL A 135 6.38 -1.46 -12.71
C VAL A 135 6.75 -2.87 -12.23
N THR A 136 7.96 -3.07 -11.70
CA THR A 136 8.43 -4.35 -11.14
C THR A 136 8.38 -4.40 -9.62
N LEU A 137 7.92 -3.33 -8.96
CA LEU A 137 7.85 -3.27 -7.49
C LEU A 137 6.82 -4.27 -6.97
N PRO A 138 7.21 -5.24 -6.12
CA PRO A 138 6.30 -6.30 -5.68
C PRO A 138 5.39 -5.88 -4.53
N ASP A 139 5.85 -5.01 -3.66
CA ASP A 139 5.10 -4.55 -2.48
C ASP A 139 5.60 -3.19 -1.96
N ILE A 140 4.75 -2.56 -1.16
CA ILE A 140 5.11 -1.42 -0.30
C ILE A 140 4.58 -1.69 1.11
N SER A 141 5.46 -1.52 2.11
CA SER A 141 5.10 -1.65 3.51
C SER A 141 5.67 -0.50 4.33
N TYR A 142 4.77 0.33 4.89
CA TYR A 142 5.12 1.41 5.81
C TYR A 142 3.94 1.70 6.75
N SER A 143 3.93 1.07 7.90
CA SER A 143 2.85 1.21 8.89
C SER A 143 3.34 1.91 10.16
N GLU A 144 2.38 2.39 10.96
CA GLU A 144 2.65 3.03 12.27
C GLU A 144 3.54 4.30 12.15
N GLY A 145 3.27 5.12 11.11
CA GLY A 145 4.05 6.31 10.80
C GLY A 145 3.20 7.57 10.65
N ASN A 146 3.77 8.54 9.98
CA ASN A 146 3.13 9.83 9.69
C ASN A 146 2.87 10.04 8.19
N LEU A 147 2.81 8.96 7.40
CA LEU A 147 2.65 9.05 5.96
C LEU A 147 1.31 9.73 5.62
N SER A 148 1.37 10.86 4.93
CA SER A 148 0.20 11.64 4.51
C SER A 148 -0.12 11.47 3.02
N GLN A 149 0.87 11.11 2.22
CA GLN A 149 0.72 10.92 0.76
C GLN A 149 1.46 9.67 0.28
N LEU A 150 0.77 8.85 -0.50
CA LEU A 150 1.33 7.69 -1.20
C LEU A 150 0.86 7.69 -2.65
N ASN A 151 1.81 7.74 -3.58
CA ASN A 151 1.55 7.56 -5.00
C ASN A 151 2.28 6.32 -5.52
N ILE A 152 1.51 5.31 -5.91
CA ILE A 152 1.98 4.05 -6.51
C ILE A 152 1.33 3.80 -7.86
N SER A 153 0.80 4.83 -8.50
CA SER A 153 0.17 4.70 -9.81
C SER A 153 1.12 4.09 -10.83
N GLY A 154 0.62 3.20 -11.67
CA GLY A 154 1.42 2.51 -12.67
C GLY A 154 2.33 1.39 -12.15
N CYS A 155 2.27 1.03 -10.86
CA CYS A 155 2.97 -0.13 -10.31
C CYS A 155 2.19 -1.41 -10.69
N THR A 156 2.37 -1.87 -11.93
CA THR A 156 1.51 -2.91 -12.53
C THR A 156 1.67 -4.30 -11.92
N THR A 157 2.79 -4.59 -11.26
CA THR A 157 3.06 -5.90 -10.63
C THR A 157 2.93 -5.88 -9.11
N ILE A 158 2.62 -4.72 -8.51
CA ILE A 158 2.47 -4.64 -7.05
C ILE A 158 1.38 -5.59 -6.57
N ASN A 159 1.71 -6.45 -5.62
CA ASN A 159 0.83 -7.49 -5.10
C ASN A 159 0.26 -7.13 -3.73
N SER A 160 1.02 -6.40 -2.91
CA SER A 160 0.62 -6.04 -1.54
C SER A 160 0.98 -4.61 -1.20
N VAL A 161 0.03 -3.90 -0.58
CA VAL A 161 0.22 -2.56 0.00
C VAL A 161 -0.17 -2.61 1.46
N LYS A 162 0.76 -2.29 2.36
CA LYS A 162 0.56 -2.25 3.82
C LYS A 162 0.95 -0.89 4.34
N VAL A 163 -0.05 -0.05 4.59
CA VAL A 163 0.12 1.35 5.01
C VAL A 163 -0.81 1.74 6.15
N SER A 164 -1.11 0.77 6.99
CA SER A 164 -1.98 0.95 8.16
C SER A 164 -1.39 1.93 9.18
N LYS A 165 -2.25 2.56 9.99
CA LYS A 165 -1.84 3.47 11.07
C LYS A 165 -0.93 4.59 10.59
N ASN A 166 -1.43 5.37 9.64
CA ASN A 166 -0.76 6.54 9.08
C ASN A 166 -1.73 7.75 9.04
N GLN A 167 -1.42 8.76 8.26
CA GLN A 167 -2.22 9.98 8.11
C GLN A 167 -2.71 10.15 6.65
N LEU A 168 -2.79 9.05 5.89
CA LEU A 168 -3.16 9.08 4.48
C LEU A 168 -4.58 9.64 4.29
N GLN A 169 -4.72 10.61 3.40
CA GLN A 169 -6.01 11.15 2.98
C GLN A 169 -6.51 10.48 1.68
N THR A 170 -5.58 10.02 0.86
CA THR A 170 -5.85 9.31 -0.40
C THR A 170 -4.75 8.29 -0.69
N ILE A 171 -5.09 7.26 -1.47
CA ILE A 171 -4.15 6.33 -2.09
C ILE A 171 -4.46 6.28 -3.57
N ASN A 172 -3.47 6.52 -4.43
CA ASN A 172 -3.65 6.41 -5.87
C ASN A 172 -3.25 5.00 -6.34
N LEU A 173 -4.25 4.17 -6.61
CA LEU A 173 -4.10 2.79 -7.08
C LEU A 173 -4.25 2.66 -8.62
N THR A 174 -4.25 3.77 -9.36
CA THR A 174 -4.41 3.73 -10.83
C THR A 174 -3.34 2.85 -11.46
N GLY A 175 -3.75 1.86 -12.23
CA GLY A 175 -2.85 0.92 -12.91
C GLY A 175 -2.26 -0.18 -12.03
N CYS A 176 -2.62 -0.31 -10.75
CA CYS A 176 -2.15 -1.38 -9.85
C CYS A 176 -2.90 -2.70 -10.11
N LYS A 177 -2.80 -3.21 -11.34
CA LYS A 177 -3.63 -4.33 -11.83
C LYS A 177 -3.40 -5.65 -11.12
N ALA A 178 -2.21 -5.90 -10.58
CA ALA A 178 -1.86 -7.15 -9.90
C ALA A 178 -2.11 -7.11 -8.38
N LEU A 179 -2.62 -5.98 -7.84
CA LEU A 179 -2.79 -5.81 -6.39
C LEU A 179 -3.82 -6.78 -5.84
N LYS A 180 -3.38 -7.64 -4.90
CA LYS A 180 -4.22 -8.64 -4.21
C LYS A 180 -4.59 -8.23 -2.80
N ASN A 181 -3.67 -7.60 -2.09
CA ASN A 181 -3.85 -7.29 -0.67
C ASN A 181 -3.63 -5.79 -0.41
N LEU A 182 -4.66 -5.14 0.13
CA LEU A 182 -4.60 -3.75 0.55
C LEU A 182 -4.93 -3.64 2.03
N TYR A 183 -3.97 -3.19 2.83
CA TYR A 183 -4.10 -2.87 4.26
C TYR A 183 -3.86 -1.38 4.44
N CYS A 184 -4.92 -0.62 4.65
CA CYS A 184 -4.88 0.83 4.83
C CYS A 184 -5.75 1.30 6.00
N GLU A 185 -6.00 0.40 6.95
CA GLU A 185 -6.78 0.73 8.14
C GLU A 185 -6.09 1.77 9.02
N GLU A 186 -6.89 2.47 9.85
CA GLU A 186 -6.43 3.50 10.76
C GLU A 186 -5.67 4.63 10.03
N ASN A 187 -6.36 5.25 9.06
CA ASN A 187 -5.90 6.40 8.29
C ASN A 187 -6.98 7.51 8.28
N ARG A 188 -6.88 8.46 7.37
CA ARG A 188 -7.86 9.54 7.15
C ARG A 188 -8.43 9.54 5.73
N ILE A 189 -8.52 8.36 5.11
CA ILE A 189 -8.92 8.22 3.72
C ILE A 189 -10.42 8.50 3.60
N SER A 190 -10.77 9.52 2.82
CA SER A 190 -12.16 9.91 2.56
C SER A 190 -12.71 9.35 1.25
N SER A 191 -11.85 8.93 0.34
CA SER A 191 -12.21 8.32 -0.94
C SER A 191 -11.18 7.27 -1.35
N LEU A 192 -11.65 6.09 -1.77
CA LEU A 192 -10.80 4.98 -2.19
C LEU A 192 -11.36 4.38 -3.47
N SER A 193 -10.68 4.64 -4.59
CA SER A 193 -10.99 4.00 -5.87
C SER A 193 -10.13 2.75 -6.07
N MET A 194 -10.78 1.61 -6.27
CA MET A 194 -10.14 0.31 -6.50
C MET A 194 -10.41 -0.22 -7.92
N THR A 195 -10.88 0.63 -8.82
CA THR A 195 -11.37 0.24 -10.15
C THR A 195 -10.34 -0.52 -10.98
N ASP A 196 -9.06 -0.10 -10.93
CA ASP A 196 -7.97 -0.74 -11.68
C ASP A 196 -7.38 -1.95 -10.96
N ALA A 197 -7.61 -2.10 -9.67
CA ALA A 197 -7.09 -3.19 -8.84
C ALA A 197 -7.99 -4.43 -8.92
N THR A 198 -8.14 -5.00 -10.11
CA THR A 198 -9.11 -6.07 -10.41
C THR A 198 -8.73 -7.43 -9.81
N GLU A 199 -7.50 -7.61 -9.34
CA GLU A 199 -7.03 -8.83 -8.69
C GLU A 199 -7.18 -8.82 -7.17
N LEU A 200 -7.80 -7.78 -6.57
CA LEU A 200 -7.98 -7.69 -5.12
C LEU A 200 -8.70 -8.91 -4.56
N GLU A 201 -8.07 -9.51 -3.56
CA GLU A 201 -8.58 -10.64 -2.78
C GLU A 201 -8.92 -10.24 -1.35
N LEU A 202 -8.15 -9.30 -0.77
CA LEU A 202 -8.37 -8.77 0.58
C LEU A 202 -8.21 -7.26 0.62
N VAL A 203 -9.20 -6.59 1.22
CA VAL A 203 -9.15 -5.16 1.54
C VAL A 203 -9.47 -4.97 3.01
N ASN A 204 -8.56 -4.32 3.74
CA ASN A 204 -8.85 -3.74 5.04
C ASN A 204 -8.68 -2.22 4.97
N CYS A 205 -9.81 -1.52 5.01
CA CYS A 205 -9.89 -0.06 5.04
C CYS A 205 -10.67 0.45 6.27
N SER A 206 -10.71 -0.35 7.35
CA SER A 206 -11.39 0.01 8.59
C SER A 206 -10.78 1.26 9.24
N ASN A 207 -11.55 1.96 10.06
CA ASN A 207 -11.10 3.16 10.78
C ASN A 207 -10.53 4.23 9.83
N ASN A 208 -11.38 4.67 8.90
CA ASN A 208 -11.11 5.74 7.94
C ASN A 208 -12.30 6.73 7.89
N LEU A 209 -12.36 7.57 6.86
CA LEU A 209 -13.40 8.57 6.65
C LEU A 209 -14.19 8.33 5.35
N LEU A 210 -14.23 7.06 4.90
CA LEU A 210 -14.90 6.68 3.65
C LEU A 210 -16.41 6.93 3.74
N VAL A 211 -16.99 7.47 2.66
CA VAL A 211 -18.44 7.74 2.57
C VAL A 211 -19.18 6.75 1.67
N GLN A 212 -18.47 6.05 0.80
CA GLN A 212 -19.02 5.01 -0.08
C GLN A 212 -17.94 4.07 -0.57
N LEU A 213 -18.34 2.86 -1.01
CA LEU A 213 -17.47 1.91 -1.70
C LEU A 213 -18.18 1.32 -2.93
N ASP A 214 -17.47 1.33 -4.06
CA ASP A 214 -17.88 0.63 -5.28
C ASP A 214 -16.90 -0.51 -5.58
N LEU A 215 -17.38 -1.76 -5.48
CA LEU A 215 -16.56 -2.97 -5.61
C LEU A 215 -16.86 -3.74 -6.90
N ARG A 216 -17.68 -3.21 -7.80
CA ARG A 216 -18.18 -3.93 -8.98
C ARG A 216 -17.09 -4.49 -9.90
N THR A 217 -15.90 -3.91 -9.89
CA THR A 217 -14.74 -4.39 -10.65
C THR A 217 -13.87 -5.39 -9.89
N ASN A 218 -14.06 -5.53 -8.58
CA ASN A 218 -13.24 -6.36 -7.69
C ASN A 218 -13.87 -7.75 -7.48
N THR A 219 -14.19 -8.43 -8.56
CA THR A 219 -14.95 -9.70 -8.54
C THR A 219 -14.21 -10.86 -7.88
N LYS A 220 -12.89 -10.73 -7.66
CA LYS A 220 -12.04 -11.70 -6.95
C LYS A 220 -11.94 -11.43 -5.46
N LEU A 221 -12.55 -10.35 -4.96
CA LEU A 221 -12.48 -9.98 -3.55
C LEU A 221 -13.13 -11.06 -2.69
N LYS A 222 -12.38 -11.61 -1.74
CA LYS A 222 -12.79 -12.66 -0.80
C LYS A 222 -13.17 -12.09 0.56
N THR A 223 -12.45 -11.06 0.99
CA THR A 223 -12.62 -10.45 2.31
C THR A 223 -12.58 -8.93 2.22
N LEU A 224 -13.63 -8.29 2.73
CA LEU A 224 -13.70 -6.84 2.93
C LEU A 224 -13.86 -6.53 4.41
N LEU A 225 -12.96 -5.70 4.95
CA LEU A 225 -13.06 -5.09 6.27
C LEU A 225 -13.11 -3.57 6.09
N CYS A 226 -14.24 -2.95 6.42
CA CYS A 226 -14.45 -1.51 6.28
C CYS A 226 -15.21 -0.92 7.47
N ASN A 227 -15.02 -1.53 8.66
CA ASN A 227 -15.64 -1.08 9.89
C ASN A 227 -15.22 0.34 10.27
N THR A 228 -16.07 1.02 11.02
CA THR A 228 -15.75 2.35 11.59
C THR A 228 -15.30 3.33 10.49
N ASN A 229 -16.27 3.67 9.65
CA ASN A 229 -16.17 4.68 8.60
C ASN A 229 -17.44 5.57 8.63
N GLN A 230 -17.71 6.30 7.56
CA GLN A 230 -18.93 7.10 7.36
C GLN A 230 -19.71 6.61 6.13
N ILE A 231 -19.59 5.30 5.82
CA ILE A 231 -20.11 4.72 4.58
C ILE A 231 -21.65 4.69 4.64
N ALA A 232 -22.28 5.38 3.68
CA ALA A 232 -23.73 5.36 3.50
C ALA A 232 -24.18 4.28 2.50
N SER A 233 -23.31 3.92 1.54
CA SER A 233 -23.62 2.91 0.53
C SER A 233 -22.41 2.05 0.15
N ILE A 234 -22.66 0.75 -0.07
CA ILE A 234 -21.70 -0.21 -0.62
C ILE A 234 -22.34 -0.91 -1.81
N ASN A 235 -21.67 -0.89 -2.95
CA ASN A 235 -22.06 -1.65 -4.12
C ASN A 235 -21.08 -2.81 -4.36
N ALA A 236 -21.47 -4.01 -3.98
CA ALA A 236 -20.71 -5.26 -4.16
C ALA A 236 -21.31 -6.16 -5.26
N GLN A 237 -22.10 -5.60 -6.18
CA GLN A 237 -22.70 -6.36 -7.27
C GLN A 237 -21.63 -7.15 -8.05
N ASN A 238 -21.90 -8.43 -8.27
CA ASN A 238 -21.01 -9.36 -9.00
C ASN A 238 -19.70 -9.72 -8.27
N CYS A 239 -19.53 -9.40 -7.00
CA CYS A 239 -18.41 -9.89 -6.20
C CYS A 239 -18.61 -11.37 -5.84
N THR A 240 -18.55 -12.24 -6.85
CA THR A 240 -18.89 -13.67 -6.73
C THR A 240 -17.98 -14.44 -5.77
N ALA A 241 -16.75 -13.97 -5.56
CA ALA A 241 -15.78 -14.57 -4.65
C ALA A 241 -15.92 -14.08 -3.19
N LEU A 242 -16.73 -13.02 -2.94
CA LEU A 242 -16.84 -12.40 -1.62
C LEU A 242 -17.45 -13.36 -0.61
N GLY A 243 -16.63 -13.84 0.31
CA GLY A 243 -17.01 -14.78 1.36
C GLY A 243 -17.32 -14.10 2.68
N SER A 244 -16.54 -13.10 3.07
CA SER A 244 -16.69 -12.37 4.32
C SER A 244 -16.66 -10.85 4.10
N MET A 245 -17.67 -10.16 4.67
CA MET A 245 -17.74 -8.71 4.70
C MET A 245 -17.99 -8.24 6.12
N SER A 246 -17.19 -7.31 6.61
CA SER A 246 -17.39 -6.62 7.88
C SER A 246 -17.44 -5.12 7.65
N CYS A 247 -18.58 -4.50 7.93
CA CYS A 247 -18.84 -3.08 7.71
C CYS A 247 -19.62 -2.44 8.88
N SER A 248 -19.37 -2.91 10.09
CA SER A 248 -19.96 -2.38 11.33
C SER A 248 -19.57 -0.92 11.59
N TYR A 249 -20.38 -0.23 12.39
CA TYR A 249 -20.12 1.15 12.78
C TYR A 249 -19.91 2.08 11.57
N ASN A 250 -20.96 2.13 10.74
CA ASN A 250 -21.05 3.02 9.58
C ASN A 250 -22.42 3.74 9.58
N THR A 251 -22.77 4.37 8.47
CA THR A 251 -24.08 5.01 8.25
C THR A 251 -24.84 4.36 7.10
N ILE A 252 -24.65 3.03 6.91
CA ILE A 252 -25.16 2.33 5.73
C ILE A 252 -26.70 2.33 5.75
N THR A 253 -27.25 2.87 4.66
CA THR A 253 -28.66 2.80 4.31
C THR A 253 -28.89 1.93 3.06
N GLN A 254 -27.83 1.67 2.27
CA GLN A 254 -27.89 0.90 1.02
C GLN A 254 -26.72 -0.07 0.93
N LEU A 255 -27.02 -1.36 0.76
CA LEU A 255 -26.03 -2.40 0.49
C LEU A 255 -26.51 -3.27 -0.67
N THR A 256 -25.77 -3.30 -1.76
CA THR A 256 -26.06 -4.14 -2.94
C THR A 256 -25.19 -5.38 -2.91
N LEU A 257 -25.79 -6.57 -2.79
CA LEU A 257 -25.14 -7.88 -2.72
C LEU A 257 -25.51 -8.79 -3.90
N THR A 258 -26.09 -8.27 -4.96
CA THR A 258 -26.52 -9.05 -6.13
C THR A 258 -25.35 -9.87 -6.68
N ASN A 259 -25.55 -11.20 -6.82
CA ASN A 259 -24.54 -12.17 -7.26
C ASN A 259 -23.34 -12.36 -6.32
N CYS A 260 -23.42 -12.01 -5.04
CA CYS A 260 -22.39 -12.36 -4.04
C CYS A 260 -22.57 -13.82 -3.59
N THR A 261 -22.42 -14.78 -4.49
CA THR A 261 -22.82 -16.19 -4.29
C THR A 261 -21.96 -16.97 -3.31
N SER A 262 -20.76 -16.48 -2.97
CA SER A 262 -19.86 -17.09 -1.99
C SER A 262 -20.04 -16.57 -0.57
N LEU A 263 -20.88 -15.55 -0.34
CA LEU A 263 -21.01 -14.89 0.96
C LEU A 263 -21.49 -15.88 2.02
N TYR A 264 -20.78 -15.93 3.16
CA TYR A 264 -21.11 -16.76 4.31
C TYR A 264 -21.01 -16.00 5.64
N SER A 265 -20.43 -14.83 5.65
CA SER A 265 -20.33 -13.98 6.84
C SER A 265 -20.55 -12.52 6.45
N LEU A 266 -21.56 -11.91 7.04
CA LEU A 266 -21.87 -10.50 6.89
C LEU A 266 -22.02 -9.89 8.30
N VAL A 267 -21.11 -8.97 8.64
CA VAL A 267 -21.11 -8.21 9.89
C VAL A 267 -21.43 -6.76 9.53
N ILE A 268 -22.68 -6.32 9.85
CA ILE A 268 -23.25 -5.03 9.43
C ILE A 268 -23.92 -4.31 10.60
N ASP A 269 -23.58 -4.70 11.81
CA ASP A 269 -24.13 -4.10 13.03
C ASP A 269 -23.82 -2.60 13.15
N HIS A 270 -24.60 -1.87 13.94
CA HIS A 270 -24.46 -0.44 14.16
C HIS A 270 -24.41 0.38 12.86
N ASN A 271 -25.47 0.23 12.05
CA ASN A 271 -25.69 0.98 10.82
C ASN A 271 -27.07 1.66 10.83
N GLN A 272 -27.55 2.15 9.69
CA GLN A 272 -28.83 2.85 9.55
C GLN A 272 -29.78 2.09 8.60
N LEU A 273 -29.85 0.76 8.77
CA LEU A 273 -30.76 -0.07 8.00
C LEU A 273 -32.10 -0.16 8.70
N PHE A 274 -33.18 0.14 7.98
CA PHE A 274 -34.53 0.15 8.49
C PHE A 274 -35.50 -0.51 7.51
N GLY A 275 -36.50 -1.22 8.02
CA GLY A 275 -37.64 -1.70 7.25
C GLY A 275 -37.27 -2.39 5.94
N SER A 276 -37.68 -1.82 4.81
CA SER A 276 -37.45 -2.39 3.47
C SER A 276 -35.96 -2.51 3.09
N ALA A 277 -35.07 -1.63 3.58
CA ALA A 277 -33.64 -1.76 3.33
C ALA A 277 -33.09 -3.05 3.93
N SER A 278 -33.52 -3.42 5.13
CA SER A 278 -33.18 -4.68 5.78
C SER A 278 -33.71 -5.88 4.98
N SER A 279 -34.98 -5.81 4.54
CA SER A 279 -35.57 -6.87 3.71
C SER A 279 -34.80 -7.09 2.42
N HIS A 280 -34.42 -6.05 1.71
CA HIS A 280 -33.62 -6.16 0.49
C HIS A 280 -32.26 -6.86 0.71
N ILE A 281 -31.64 -6.66 1.89
CA ILE A 281 -30.40 -7.38 2.22
C ILE A 281 -30.68 -8.87 2.40
N MET A 282 -31.75 -9.23 3.16
CA MET A 282 -32.12 -10.63 3.39
C MET A 282 -32.50 -11.34 2.08
N ASP A 283 -33.18 -10.64 1.18
CA ASP A 283 -33.50 -11.14 -0.17
C ASP A 283 -32.23 -11.37 -1.02
N ALA A 284 -31.21 -10.52 -0.87
CA ALA A 284 -29.96 -10.61 -1.62
C ALA A 284 -28.96 -11.62 -1.05
N LEU A 285 -29.15 -12.10 0.19
CA LEU A 285 -28.29 -13.15 0.77
C LEU A 285 -28.34 -14.41 -0.09
N PRO A 286 -27.19 -15.05 -0.38
CA PRO A 286 -27.17 -16.31 -1.13
C PRO A 286 -27.85 -17.44 -0.33
N ASP A 287 -28.51 -18.34 -1.04
CA ASP A 287 -29.03 -19.58 -0.47
C ASP A 287 -27.85 -20.48 -0.07
N ARG A 288 -27.84 -20.87 1.19
CA ARG A 288 -26.84 -21.76 1.80
C ARG A 288 -27.40 -23.11 2.21
N THR A 289 -28.58 -23.47 1.71
CA THR A 289 -29.15 -24.79 1.93
C THR A 289 -28.19 -25.89 1.52
N GLY A 290 -27.92 -26.85 2.38
CA GLY A 290 -26.92 -27.92 2.15
C GLY A 290 -25.46 -27.50 2.33
N LYS A 291 -25.19 -26.25 2.78
CA LYS A 291 -23.87 -25.73 3.15
C LYS A 291 -23.84 -25.41 4.64
N SER A 292 -22.67 -25.02 5.16
CA SER A 292 -22.60 -24.46 6.52
C SER A 292 -23.49 -23.22 6.66
N THR A 293 -24.13 -23.05 7.81
CA THR A 293 -24.97 -21.89 8.12
C THR A 293 -24.18 -20.59 7.92
N GLY A 294 -24.79 -19.62 7.24
CA GLY A 294 -24.25 -18.28 7.13
C GLY A 294 -24.46 -17.48 8.41
N ASN A 295 -23.59 -16.54 8.70
CA ASN A 295 -23.69 -15.67 9.88
C ASN A 295 -23.95 -14.22 9.46
N LEU A 296 -25.03 -13.65 9.98
CA LEU A 296 -25.37 -12.24 9.84
C LEU A 296 -25.43 -11.58 11.22
N TYR A 297 -24.53 -10.64 11.48
CA TYR A 297 -24.57 -9.79 12.68
C TYR A 297 -25.24 -8.48 12.32
N PHE A 298 -26.36 -8.16 12.98
CA PHE A 298 -27.29 -7.10 12.58
C PHE A 298 -27.66 -6.14 13.73
N GLU A 299 -26.97 -6.19 14.85
CA GLU A 299 -27.25 -5.35 16.02
C GLU A 299 -27.25 -3.85 15.68
N GLY A 300 -28.12 -3.07 16.33
CA GLY A 300 -28.22 -1.63 16.07
C GLY A 300 -28.91 -1.24 14.75
N ASN A 301 -29.50 -2.21 14.05
CA ASN A 301 -30.37 -2.00 12.91
C ASN A 301 -31.79 -2.45 13.21
N SER A 302 -32.74 -2.17 12.31
CA SER A 302 -34.15 -2.55 12.45
C SER A 302 -34.66 -3.23 11.18
N GLY A 303 -35.63 -4.12 11.31
CA GLY A 303 -36.20 -4.82 10.17
C GLY A 303 -37.61 -5.41 10.47
N TYR A 304 -38.20 -6.04 9.48
CA TYR A 304 -39.46 -6.76 9.59
C TYR A 304 -39.26 -8.24 9.91
N ASN A 305 -40.19 -8.87 10.60
CA ASN A 305 -40.11 -10.30 10.93
C ASN A 305 -40.03 -11.20 9.70
N SER A 306 -40.72 -10.86 8.62
CA SER A 306 -40.63 -11.58 7.33
C SER A 306 -39.19 -11.60 6.75
N ALA A 307 -38.38 -10.57 7.00
CA ALA A 307 -37.00 -10.55 6.60
C ALA A 307 -36.14 -11.59 7.35
N LEU A 308 -36.43 -11.81 8.65
CA LEU A 308 -35.81 -12.90 9.43
C LEU A 308 -36.14 -14.28 8.86
N GLU A 309 -37.40 -14.50 8.53
CA GLU A 309 -37.86 -15.75 7.93
C GLU A 309 -37.20 -16.01 6.60
N THR A 310 -37.06 -14.96 5.77
CA THR A 310 -36.34 -15.04 4.49
C THR A 310 -34.87 -15.46 4.68
N ALA A 311 -34.18 -14.86 5.62
CA ALA A 311 -32.80 -15.22 5.92
C ALA A 311 -32.67 -16.65 6.47
N ALA A 312 -33.55 -17.03 7.40
CA ALA A 312 -33.61 -18.38 7.98
C ALA A 312 -33.87 -19.44 6.89
N GLY A 313 -34.83 -19.17 5.98
CA GLY A 313 -35.16 -20.04 4.84
C GLY A 313 -33.95 -20.27 3.90
N LYS A 314 -32.98 -19.38 3.87
CA LYS A 314 -31.71 -19.49 3.11
C LYS A 314 -30.54 -20.04 3.96
N ASN A 315 -30.83 -20.62 5.13
CA ASN A 315 -29.80 -21.14 6.06
C ASN A 315 -28.81 -20.06 6.58
N TRP A 316 -29.35 -18.90 6.99
CA TRP A 316 -28.60 -17.85 7.68
C TRP A 316 -29.08 -17.74 9.14
N SER A 317 -28.10 -17.58 10.05
CA SER A 317 -28.35 -17.21 11.44
C SER A 317 -28.20 -15.70 11.57
N VAL A 318 -29.25 -15.03 12.03
CA VAL A 318 -29.25 -13.57 12.27
C VAL A 318 -29.10 -13.30 13.74
N SER A 319 -28.10 -12.51 14.13
CA SER A 319 -27.84 -12.11 15.51
C SER A 319 -28.03 -10.60 15.68
N GLY A 320 -28.79 -10.20 16.71
CA GLY A 320 -29.05 -8.79 17.03
C GLY A 320 -30.11 -8.14 16.13
N GLY A 321 -30.27 -6.83 16.29
CA GLY A 321 -31.29 -6.04 15.61
C GLY A 321 -32.61 -5.94 16.36
N THR A 322 -33.43 -5.00 15.94
CA THR A 322 -34.84 -4.84 16.40
C THR A 322 -35.78 -5.17 15.25
N TRP A 323 -36.79 -5.99 15.53
CA TRP A 323 -37.69 -6.50 14.50
C TRP A 323 -39.12 -6.12 14.83
N THR A 324 -39.86 -5.65 13.84
CA THR A 324 -41.27 -5.25 13.97
C THR A 324 -42.17 -6.18 13.17
N LYS A 325 -43.47 -6.24 13.53
CA LYS A 325 -44.45 -6.90 12.68
C LYS A 325 -44.53 -6.17 11.34
N ASP A 326 -44.73 -6.94 10.28
CA ASP A 326 -45.02 -6.40 8.96
C ASP A 326 -46.39 -5.71 9.00
N GLU A 327 -46.52 -4.56 8.35
CA GLU A 327 -47.80 -3.86 8.19
C GLU A 327 -48.64 -4.48 7.05
#